data_b0fa79e8646d3fe1e4be5bce6713f293
#
_entry.id   b0fa79e8646d3fe1e4be5bce6713f293
#
_cell.length_a   1.000
_cell.length_b   1.000
_cell.length_c   1.000
_cell.angle_alpha   90.00
_cell.angle_beta   90.00
_cell.angle_gamma   90.00
#
_symmetry.space_group_name_H-M   'P 1'
#
loop_
_entity.id
_entity.type
_entity.pdbx_description
1 polymer ?
#
loop_
_entity_poly.entity_id
_entity_poly.type
_entity_poly.pdbx_seq_one_letter_code
_entity_poly.pdbx_strand_id
1 'polypeptide(L)'
;MKISEIGEFGLINRISKDTIINPKNILLGIGDDCAAYYASPDKIVLATCDMLVENIHFTLSTCSPRQLGRKAMAVNISDIASMGGIPCQALLSLGTASSTSVEFIDQLADGMKEEAKLFEVNIVGGDTVRSPLGLVINITLIGEVEPDLIVKRSTAKPGDLIMVTGELGGSAAGLILLLEEKKYSSVPLNIAEEVKSAHLSPVPRIKEGRIIARERLANSMIDISDGLASDLTQICGASAVGAKVYASKIPILSAAKEVGGLIKRSPLDLALYGGEDYELLFTVSPKKADDVIKLLKKELGTRVSVIGEIKEEQEGIKLEDLQGKVSDLQPKGYNHFRKTVTGDVPCS
;
A
#
# COMPACT_ATOMS: atom_id res chain seq x y z
N MET A 1 28.38 8.82 -14.39
CA MET A 1 27.74 8.80 -15.74
C MET A 1 26.33 9.34 -15.60
N LYS A 2 25.92 10.22 -16.49
CA LYS A 2 24.57 10.80 -16.51
C LYS A 2 23.70 10.08 -17.54
N ILE A 3 22.38 10.13 -17.40
CA ILE A 3 21.46 9.56 -18.40
C ILE A 3 21.67 10.19 -19.78
N SER A 4 21.96 11.50 -19.82
CA SER A 4 22.29 12.21 -21.07
C SER A 4 23.50 11.65 -21.83
N GLU A 5 24.37 10.87 -21.19
CA GLU A 5 25.56 10.27 -21.80
C GLU A 5 25.25 8.91 -22.45
N ILE A 6 24.24 8.20 -21.96
CA ILE A 6 23.85 6.89 -22.49
C ILE A 6 22.58 6.95 -23.35
N GLY A 7 21.81 8.02 -23.22
CA GLY A 7 20.54 8.21 -23.92
C GLY A 7 19.42 7.28 -23.44
N GLU A 8 18.27 7.39 -24.07
CA GLU A 8 17.07 6.62 -23.76
C GLU A 8 17.28 5.10 -23.92
N PHE A 9 17.75 4.66 -25.08
CA PHE A 9 17.97 3.24 -25.35
C PHE A 9 19.05 2.62 -24.45
N GLY A 10 20.08 3.37 -24.09
CA GLY A 10 21.08 2.92 -23.13
C GLY A 10 20.48 2.73 -21.74
N LEU A 11 19.55 3.58 -21.33
CA LEU A 11 18.83 3.44 -20.08
C LEU A 11 17.89 2.22 -20.10
N ILE A 12 17.07 2.07 -21.14
CA ILE A 12 16.16 0.93 -21.30
C ILE A 12 16.95 -0.39 -21.25
N ASN A 13 18.07 -0.50 -21.99
CA ASN A 13 18.92 -1.69 -21.98
C ASN A 13 19.49 -2.05 -20.61
N ARG A 14 19.68 -1.08 -19.72
CA ARG A 14 20.12 -1.33 -18.34
C ARG A 14 18.98 -1.85 -17.48
N ILE A 15 17.83 -1.20 -17.55
CA ILE A 15 16.65 -1.54 -16.74
C ILE A 15 16.11 -2.93 -17.14
N SER A 16 16.13 -3.27 -18.41
CA SER A 16 15.54 -4.51 -18.96
C SER A 16 16.24 -5.81 -18.55
N LYS A 17 17.42 -5.73 -17.93
CA LYS A 17 18.12 -6.92 -17.47
C LYS A 17 17.40 -7.55 -16.28
N ASP A 18 17.25 -8.88 -16.32
CA ASP A 18 16.68 -9.70 -15.23
C ASP A 18 15.26 -9.26 -14.79
N THR A 19 14.43 -8.79 -15.75
CA THR A 19 13.06 -8.34 -15.50
C THR A 19 12.02 -9.46 -15.64
N ILE A 20 12.33 -10.54 -16.35
CA ILE A 20 11.45 -11.69 -16.52
C ILE A 20 11.81 -12.73 -15.44
N ILE A 21 10.99 -12.80 -14.42
CA ILE A 21 11.16 -13.71 -13.26
C ILE A 21 10.49 -15.06 -13.55
N ASN A 22 9.26 -15.03 -14.07
CA ASN A 22 8.52 -16.23 -14.46
C ASN A 22 8.22 -16.21 -15.96
N PRO A 23 9.02 -16.90 -16.80
CA PRO A 23 8.86 -16.85 -18.25
C PRO A 23 7.68 -17.68 -18.79
N LYS A 24 7.00 -18.46 -17.96
CA LYS A 24 6.02 -19.48 -18.39
C LYS A 24 4.95 -18.95 -19.33
N ASN A 25 4.45 -17.74 -19.09
CA ASN A 25 3.36 -17.15 -19.89
C ASN A 25 3.83 -15.96 -20.75
N ILE A 26 5.11 -15.61 -20.73
CA ILE A 26 5.64 -14.48 -21.48
C ILE A 26 6.04 -14.95 -22.89
N LEU A 27 5.47 -14.33 -23.90
CA LEU A 27 5.86 -14.52 -25.29
C LEU A 27 6.90 -13.48 -25.72
N LEU A 28 6.66 -12.20 -25.40
CA LEU A 28 7.54 -11.08 -25.66
C LEU A 28 7.59 -10.18 -24.43
N GLY A 29 8.79 -9.84 -23.95
CA GLY A 29 9.01 -8.86 -22.90
C GLY A 29 9.48 -7.51 -23.49
N ILE A 30 10.37 -6.81 -22.75
CA ILE A 30 10.97 -5.55 -23.19
C ILE A 30 11.82 -5.78 -24.44
N GLY A 31 11.60 -4.98 -25.51
CA GLY A 31 12.40 -5.03 -26.73
C GLY A 31 11.61 -5.02 -28.03
N ASP A 32 10.28 -5.04 -27.96
CA ASP A 32 9.35 -4.88 -29.08
C ASP A 32 8.36 -3.76 -28.77
N ASP A 33 7.48 -3.40 -29.74
CA ASP A 33 6.48 -2.33 -29.58
C ASP A 33 5.48 -2.60 -28.42
N CYS A 34 5.20 -3.88 -28.16
CA CYS A 34 4.34 -4.30 -27.07
C CYS A 34 4.90 -5.53 -26.35
N ALA A 35 4.61 -5.65 -25.05
CA ALA A 35 4.74 -6.93 -24.36
C ALA A 35 3.60 -7.87 -24.80
N ALA A 36 3.91 -9.17 -24.96
CA ALA A 36 2.92 -10.19 -25.26
C ALA A 36 3.00 -11.34 -24.26
N TYR A 37 1.87 -11.73 -23.72
CA TYR A 37 1.79 -12.81 -22.74
C TYR A 37 0.43 -13.53 -22.81
N TYR A 38 0.41 -14.77 -22.36
CA TYR A 38 -0.81 -15.56 -22.27
C TYR A 38 -1.47 -15.28 -20.93
N ALA A 39 -2.73 -14.81 -20.97
CA ALA A 39 -3.59 -14.76 -19.78
C ALA A 39 -3.97 -16.20 -19.37
N SER A 40 -4.10 -16.43 -18.06
CA SER A 40 -4.57 -17.74 -17.57
C SER A 40 -6.00 -17.99 -18.00
N PRO A 41 -6.32 -19.17 -18.58
CA PRO A 41 -7.70 -19.55 -18.81
C PRO A 41 -8.50 -19.53 -17.51
N ASP A 42 -9.77 -19.20 -17.59
CA ASP A 42 -10.71 -19.23 -16.46
C ASP A 42 -10.41 -18.30 -15.29
N LYS A 43 -9.56 -17.27 -15.50
CA LYS A 43 -9.30 -16.20 -14.52
C LYS A 43 -9.74 -14.83 -15.01
N ILE A 44 -10.09 -13.99 -14.07
CA ILE A 44 -10.32 -12.55 -14.28
C ILE A 44 -8.98 -11.83 -14.20
N VAL A 45 -8.71 -10.93 -15.14
CA VAL A 45 -7.57 -10.02 -15.10
C VAL A 45 -7.90 -8.87 -14.18
N LEU A 46 -7.01 -8.60 -13.22
CA LEU A 46 -7.00 -7.40 -12.40
C LEU A 46 -5.97 -6.43 -12.99
N ALA A 47 -6.28 -5.14 -13.01
CA ALA A 47 -5.35 -4.10 -13.43
C ALA A 47 -5.43 -2.94 -12.46
N THR A 48 -4.27 -2.47 -12.01
CA THR A 48 -4.13 -1.28 -11.18
C THR A 48 -2.99 -0.41 -11.68
N CYS A 49 -2.95 0.85 -11.25
CA CYS A 49 -1.94 1.81 -11.67
C CYS A 49 -1.75 2.89 -10.62
N ASP A 50 -0.56 2.93 -10.02
CA ASP A 50 -0.17 3.98 -9.09
C ASP A 50 0.99 4.81 -9.63
N MET A 51 0.93 6.11 -9.33
CA MET A 51 1.94 7.08 -9.72
C MET A 51 2.59 7.71 -8.49
N LEU A 52 3.89 7.62 -8.38
CA LEU A 52 4.69 8.31 -7.38
C LEU A 52 5.38 9.53 -7.99
N VAL A 53 5.16 10.70 -7.41
CA VAL A 53 5.70 11.98 -7.90
C VAL A 53 6.60 12.57 -6.83
N GLU A 54 7.80 12.98 -7.20
CA GLU A 54 8.76 13.66 -6.32
C GLU A 54 8.16 14.92 -5.71
N ASN A 55 8.40 15.15 -4.42
CA ASN A 55 7.84 16.22 -3.59
C ASN A 55 6.31 16.16 -3.37
N ILE A 56 5.67 15.07 -3.79
CA ILE A 56 4.27 14.75 -3.47
C ILE A 56 4.23 13.46 -2.64
N HIS A 57 4.75 12.36 -3.16
CA HIS A 57 4.70 11.04 -2.53
C HIS A 57 6.02 10.62 -1.88
N PHE A 58 7.11 11.27 -2.22
CA PHE A 58 8.45 11.03 -1.67
C PHE A 58 9.35 12.23 -1.88
N THR A 59 10.44 12.30 -1.10
CA THR A 59 11.54 13.22 -1.35
C THR A 59 12.84 12.43 -1.45
N LEU A 60 13.73 12.82 -2.38
CA LEU A 60 15.02 12.14 -2.58
C LEU A 60 15.97 12.25 -1.39
N SER A 61 15.67 13.13 -0.43
CA SER A 61 16.44 13.28 0.82
C SER A 61 16.03 12.28 1.91
N THR A 62 14.84 11.67 1.80
CA THR A 62 14.28 10.80 2.85
C THR A 62 14.35 9.31 2.52
N CYS A 63 14.58 8.96 1.27
CA CYS A 63 14.65 7.56 0.84
C CYS A 63 15.81 7.33 -0.12
N SER A 64 16.40 6.13 -0.07
CA SER A 64 17.34 5.69 -1.09
C SER A 64 16.61 5.31 -2.38
N PRO A 65 17.27 5.37 -3.56
CA PRO A 65 16.64 4.96 -4.82
C PRO A 65 16.13 3.51 -4.78
N ARG A 66 16.86 2.62 -4.10
CA ARG A 66 16.48 1.21 -3.94
C ARG A 66 15.22 1.04 -3.09
N GLN A 67 15.07 1.77 -1.99
CA GLN A 67 13.85 1.78 -1.19
C GLN A 67 12.66 2.33 -1.98
N LEU A 68 12.88 3.42 -2.73
CA LEU A 68 11.86 4.00 -3.59
C LEU A 68 11.39 3.02 -4.66
N GLY A 69 12.31 2.28 -5.31
CA GLY A 69 11.98 1.25 -6.29
C GLY A 69 11.14 0.12 -5.69
N ARG A 70 11.51 -0.37 -4.50
CA ARG A 70 10.72 -1.37 -3.77
C ARG A 70 9.33 -0.86 -3.43
N LYS A 71 9.23 0.35 -2.85
CA LYS A 71 7.95 0.98 -2.50
C LYS A 71 7.05 1.13 -3.72
N ALA A 72 7.58 1.61 -4.85
CA ALA A 72 6.81 1.78 -6.08
C ALA A 72 6.16 0.47 -6.59
N MET A 73 6.84 -0.66 -6.46
CA MET A 73 6.25 -1.96 -6.75
C MET A 73 5.24 -2.40 -5.68
N ALA A 74 5.59 -2.22 -4.40
CA ALA A 74 4.81 -2.71 -3.28
C ALA A 74 3.40 -2.10 -3.23
N VAL A 75 3.25 -0.79 -3.50
CA VAL A 75 1.94 -0.10 -3.47
C VAL A 75 0.96 -0.72 -4.46
N ASN A 76 1.38 -0.96 -5.70
CA ASN A 76 0.55 -1.61 -6.71
C ASN A 76 0.26 -3.10 -6.38
N ILE A 77 1.23 -3.80 -5.80
CA ILE A 77 1.03 -5.19 -5.36
C ILE A 77 -0.03 -5.25 -4.25
N SER A 78 -0.11 -4.23 -3.39
CA SER A 78 -1.11 -4.10 -2.33
C SER A 78 -2.54 -4.05 -2.88
N ASP A 79 -2.78 -3.32 -3.97
CA ASP A 79 -4.07 -3.30 -4.65
C ASP A 79 -4.52 -4.69 -5.10
N ILE A 80 -3.60 -5.45 -5.70
CA ILE A 80 -3.90 -6.83 -6.12
C ILE A 80 -4.20 -7.71 -4.89
N ALA A 81 -3.48 -7.52 -3.79
CA ALA A 81 -3.73 -8.24 -2.54
C ALA A 81 -5.13 -7.96 -1.99
N SER A 82 -5.57 -6.69 -2.02
CA SER A 82 -6.87 -6.25 -1.51
C SER A 82 -8.06 -6.88 -2.23
N MET A 83 -7.86 -7.36 -3.47
CA MET A 83 -8.87 -8.07 -4.25
C MET A 83 -8.71 -9.61 -4.22
N GLY A 84 -7.78 -10.13 -3.40
CA GLY A 84 -7.50 -11.55 -3.30
C GLY A 84 -6.76 -12.10 -4.53
N GLY A 85 -6.13 -11.25 -5.32
CA GLY A 85 -5.47 -11.59 -6.57
C GLY A 85 -4.04 -12.11 -6.43
N ILE A 86 -3.47 -12.51 -7.55
CA ILE A 86 -2.06 -12.88 -7.72
C ILE A 86 -1.46 -11.86 -8.70
N PRO A 87 -0.44 -11.08 -8.31
CA PRO A 87 0.23 -10.17 -9.22
C PRO A 87 1.02 -10.98 -10.26
N CYS A 88 1.12 -10.47 -11.49
CA CYS A 88 1.71 -11.23 -12.59
C CYS A 88 2.71 -10.41 -13.42
N GLN A 89 2.28 -9.30 -14.04
CA GLN A 89 3.08 -8.48 -14.92
C GLN A 89 3.01 -7.00 -14.55
N ALA A 90 4.13 -6.28 -14.70
CA ALA A 90 4.22 -4.85 -14.49
C ALA A 90 4.72 -4.12 -15.74
N LEU A 91 4.17 -2.94 -15.99
CA LEU A 91 4.67 -1.94 -16.93
C LEU A 91 5.18 -0.74 -16.12
N LEU A 92 6.40 -0.31 -16.42
CA LEU A 92 7.06 0.80 -15.74
C LEU A 92 7.14 2.02 -16.64
N SER A 93 6.53 3.15 -16.24
CA SER A 93 6.73 4.44 -16.89
C SER A 93 7.56 5.35 -15.99
N LEU A 94 8.68 5.85 -16.51
CA LEU A 94 9.67 6.62 -15.76
C LEU A 94 9.90 7.99 -16.41
N GLY A 95 9.56 9.06 -15.69
CA GLY A 95 9.93 10.43 -16.04
C GLY A 95 11.07 10.92 -15.17
N THR A 96 12.22 11.30 -15.75
CA THR A 96 13.39 11.75 -14.97
C THR A 96 14.18 12.85 -15.67
N ALA A 97 14.97 13.61 -14.89
CA ALA A 97 15.82 14.65 -15.46
C ALA A 97 17.02 14.05 -16.23
N SER A 98 17.43 14.69 -17.31
CA SER A 98 18.62 14.26 -18.09
C SER A 98 19.94 14.32 -17.30
N SER A 99 19.95 15.07 -16.19
CA SER A 99 21.09 15.17 -15.27
C SER A 99 21.11 14.08 -14.20
N THR A 100 20.07 13.25 -14.09
CA THR A 100 20.01 12.14 -13.12
C THR A 100 21.16 11.17 -13.40
N SER A 101 21.80 10.68 -12.35
CA SER A 101 22.92 9.75 -12.50
C SER A 101 22.40 8.36 -12.91
N VAL A 102 23.19 7.64 -13.66
CA VAL A 102 22.88 6.25 -14.05
C VAL A 102 22.84 5.35 -12.83
N GLU A 103 23.73 5.58 -11.88
CA GLU A 103 23.81 4.83 -10.61
C GLU A 103 22.53 4.95 -9.78
N PHE A 104 21.88 6.13 -9.81
CA PHE A 104 20.58 6.34 -9.16
C PHE A 104 19.52 5.44 -9.79
N ILE A 105 19.43 5.42 -11.12
CA ILE A 105 18.44 4.62 -11.84
C ILE A 105 18.73 3.12 -11.70
N ASP A 106 19.99 2.70 -11.69
CA ASP A 106 20.36 1.31 -11.44
C ASP A 106 19.82 0.85 -10.07
N GLN A 107 20.06 1.63 -9.00
CA GLN A 107 19.57 1.32 -7.66
C GLN A 107 18.03 1.32 -7.58
N LEU A 108 17.37 2.25 -8.26
CA LEU A 108 15.91 2.30 -8.35
C LEU A 108 15.37 1.02 -9.03
N ALA A 109 15.94 0.65 -10.17
CA ALA A 109 15.56 -0.55 -10.91
C ALA A 109 15.85 -1.84 -10.11
N ASP A 110 16.98 -1.89 -9.39
CA ASP A 110 17.30 -3.01 -8.52
C ASP A 110 16.25 -3.18 -7.41
N GLY A 111 15.82 -2.08 -6.79
CA GLY A 111 14.74 -2.13 -5.79
C GLY A 111 13.43 -2.65 -6.38
N MET A 112 13.05 -2.20 -7.57
CA MET A 112 11.85 -2.70 -8.26
C MET A 112 11.95 -4.20 -8.55
N LYS A 113 13.10 -4.66 -9.07
CA LYS A 113 13.33 -6.08 -9.38
C LYS A 113 13.35 -6.97 -8.14
N GLU A 114 13.86 -6.48 -7.02
CA GLU A 114 13.82 -7.21 -5.75
C GLU A 114 12.41 -7.46 -5.28
N GLU A 115 11.58 -6.43 -5.29
CA GLU A 115 10.19 -6.56 -4.92
C GLU A 115 9.42 -7.42 -5.93
N ALA A 116 9.64 -7.22 -7.23
CA ALA A 116 9.10 -8.05 -8.29
C ALA A 116 9.45 -9.53 -8.12
N LYS A 117 10.70 -9.83 -7.77
CA LYS A 117 11.16 -11.21 -7.51
C LYS A 117 10.49 -11.83 -6.28
N LEU A 118 10.27 -11.04 -5.22
CA LEU A 118 9.64 -11.52 -3.98
C LEU A 118 8.19 -11.98 -4.23
N PHE A 119 7.50 -11.32 -5.15
CA PHE A 119 6.10 -11.58 -5.49
C PHE A 119 5.88 -12.24 -6.85
N GLU A 120 6.97 -12.72 -7.49
CA GLU A 120 6.95 -13.42 -8.79
C GLU A 120 6.35 -12.59 -9.94
N VAL A 121 6.51 -11.26 -9.90
CA VAL A 121 6.06 -10.31 -10.92
C VAL A 121 7.12 -10.15 -12.00
N ASN A 122 6.71 -10.20 -13.28
CA ASN A 122 7.58 -9.84 -14.40
C ASN A 122 7.42 -8.35 -14.74
N ILE A 123 8.52 -7.64 -14.94
CA ILE A 123 8.50 -6.29 -15.53
C ILE A 123 8.65 -6.49 -17.05
N VAL A 124 7.54 -6.35 -17.79
CA VAL A 124 7.45 -6.77 -19.19
C VAL A 124 7.57 -5.63 -20.19
N GLY A 125 7.47 -4.37 -19.73
CA GLY A 125 7.52 -3.21 -20.62
C GLY A 125 7.47 -1.91 -19.83
N GLY A 126 7.30 -0.81 -20.56
CA GLY A 126 7.17 0.52 -19.95
C GLY A 126 7.53 1.63 -20.93
N ASP A 127 7.75 2.81 -20.38
CA ASP A 127 8.14 4.01 -21.11
C ASP A 127 9.16 4.83 -20.32
N THR A 128 10.03 5.58 -21.00
CA THR A 128 11.03 6.41 -20.34
C THR A 128 11.12 7.76 -21.02
N VAL A 129 10.76 8.81 -20.27
CA VAL A 129 10.73 10.18 -20.82
C VAL A 129 11.53 11.16 -19.97
N ARG A 130 11.87 12.30 -20.56
CA ARG A 130 12.46 13.40 -19.80
C ARG A 130 11.38 14.15 -19.03
N SER A 131 11.56 14.27 -17.70
CA SER A 131 10.77 15.14 -16.84
C SER A 131 11.55 16.42 -16.49
N PRO A 132 10.96 17.63 -16.67
CA PRO A 132 11.60 18.87 -16.24
C PRO A 132 11.38 19.19 -14.76
N LEU A 133 10.45 18.52 -14.06
CA LEU A 133 9.96 18.89 -12.73
C LEU A 133 10.28 17.85 -11.64
N GLY A 134 11.19 16.91 -11.91
CA GLY A 134 11.57 15.88 -10.93
C GLY A 134 11.27 14.46 -11.40
N LEU A 135 11.43 13.52 -10.50
CA LEU A 135 11.22 12.10 -10.75
C LEU A 135 9.72 11.77 -10.67
N VAL A 136 9.24 11.07 -11.69
CA VAL A 136 7.89 10.50 -11.73
C VAL A 136 8.02 9.01 -12.04
N ILE A 137 7.39 8.18 -11.22
CA ILE A 137 7.37 6.72 -11.39
C ILE A 137 5.91 6.32 -11.48
N ASN A 138 5.53 5.67 -12.56
CA ASN A 138 4.21 5.08 -12.69
C ASN A 138 4.34 3.60 -12.98
N ILE A 139 3.67 2.77 -12.19
CA ILE A 139 3.63 1.33 -12.41
C ILE A 139 2.19 0.93 -12.69
N THR A 140 1.99 0.28 -13.83
CA THR A 140 0.74 -0.44 -14.11
C THR A 140 0.98 -1.91 -13.82
N LEU A 141 0.22 -2.48 -12.90
CA LEU A 141 0.35 -3.87 -12.49
C LEU A 141 -0.88 -4.68 -12.95
N ILE A 142 -0.60 -5.80 -13.58
CA ILE A 142 -1.60 -6.77 -14.00
C ILE A 142 -1.52 -7.97 -13.06
N GLY A 143 -2.66 -8.36 -12.53
CA GLY A 143 -2.84 -9.56 -11.72
C GLY A 143 -3.98 -10.42 -12.22
N GLU A 144 -4.20 -11.54 -11.59
CA GLU A 144 -5.24 -12.50 -11.91
C GLU A 144 -5.93 -12.98 -10.63
N VAL A 145 -7.23 -13.27 -10.74
CA VAL A 145 -8.01 -13.90 -9.67
C VAL A 145 -9.05 -14.86 -10.27
N GLU A 146 -9.35 -15.93 -9.57
CA GLU A 146 -10.46 -16.83 -9.94
C GLU A 146 -11.80 -16.07 -9.82
N PRO A 147 -12.76 -16.26 -10.77
CA PRO A 147 -14.01 -15.46 -10.81
C PRO A 147 -14.84 -15.50 -9.53
N ASP A 148 -14.82 -16.61 -8.83
CA ASP A 148 -15.58 -16.84 -7.60
C ASP A 148 -14.80 -16.49 -6.31
N LEU A 149 -13.55 -16.05 -6.43
CA LEU A 149 -12.67 -15.67 -5.32
C LEU A 149 -12.36 -14.16 -5.27
N ILE A 150 -12.83 -13.37 -6.25
CA ILE A 150 -12.62 -11.93 -6.23
C ILE A 150 -13.32 -11.30 -5.02
N VAL A 151 -12.57 -10.55 -4.21
CA VAL A 151 -13.11 -9.77 -3.09
C VAL A 151 -13.26 -8.31 -3.53
N LYS A 152 -14.39 -7.68 -3.19
CA LYS A 152 -14.74 -6.33 -3.62
C LYS A 152 -14.95 -5.42 -2.41
N ARG A 153 -14.89 -4.11 -2.62
CA ARG A 153 -15.27 -3.11 -1.60
C ARG A 153 -16.78 -3.10 -1.33
N SER A 154 -17.61 -3.49 -2.31
CA SER A 154 -19.06 -3.26 -2.40
C SER A 154 -19.94 -4.39 -1.87
N THR A 155 -19.40 -5.25 -1.00
CA THR A 155 -20.12 -6.45 -0.54
C THR A 155 -20.18 -6.59 0.98
N ALA A 156 -19.83 -5.55 1.75
CA ALA A 156 -20.03 -5.48 3.20
C ALA A 156 -21.53 -5.47 3.55
N LYS A 157 -21.87 -6.06 4.69
CA LYS A 157 -23.25 -6.20 5.15
C LYS A 157 -23.40 -5.74 6.59
N PRO A 158 -24.52 -5.09 6.97
CA PRO A 158 -24.80 -4.82 8.38
C PRO A 158 -24.65 -6.07 9.24
N GLY A 159 -23.98 -5.93 10.37
CA GLY A 159 -23.64 -7.03 11.28
C GLY A 159 -22.31 -7.72 10.99
N ASP A 160 -21.62 -7.41 9.88
CA ASP A 160 -20.24 -7.87 9.67
C ASP A 160 -19.29 -7.21 10.69
N LEU A 161 -18.27 -7.94 11.10
CA LEU A 161 -17.17 -7.40 11.89
C LEU A 161 -16.14 -6.74 10.96
N ILE A 162 -15.61 -5.60 11.36
CA ILE A 162 -14.51 -4.90 10.69
C ILE A 162 -13.20 -5.41 11.26
N MET A 163 -12.32 -5.89 10.40
CA MET A 163 -11.02 -6.46 10.78
C MET A 163 -9.89 -5.81 10.01
N VAL A 164 -8.70 -5.76 10.63
CA VAL A 164 -7.46 -5.32 10.00
C VAL A 164 -6.34 -6.33 10.25
N THR A 165 -5.46 -6.49 9.26
CA THR A 165 -4.19 -7.21 9.44
C THR A 165 -3.16 -6.32 10.11
N GLY A 166 -2.13 -6.90 10.72
CA GLY A 166 -0.96 -6.21 11.25
C GLY A 166 -1.24 -5.12 12.28
N GLU A 167 -0.50 -4.03 12.18
CA GLU A 167 -0.56 -2.86 13.08
C GLU A 167 -0.46 -1.57 12.27
N LEU A 168 -1.14 -0.50 12.73
CA LEU A 168 -1.33 0.74 11.99
C LEU A 168 -0.55 1.92 12.60
N GLY A 169 -0.41 3.00 11.81
CA GLY A 169 0.19 4.26 12.22
C GLY A 169 1.70 4.27 12.18
N GLY A 170 2.33 3.15 11.80
CA GLY A 170 3.78 3.04 11.66
C GLY A 170 4.32 3.93 10.55
N SER A 171 3.68 3.88 9.39
CA SER A 171 4.07 4.69 8.23
C SER A 171 3.98 6.18 8.53
N ALA A 172 2.87 6.67 9.08
CA ALA A 172 2.70 8.09 9.42
C ALA A 172 3.73 8.58 10.45
N ALA A 173 4.03 7.77 11.48
CA ALA A 173 5.07 8.09 12.45
C ALA A 173 6.45 8.18 11.78
N GLY A 174 6.75 7.24 10.89
CA GLY A 174 7.99 7.19 10.13
C GLY A 174 8.18 8.40 9.22
N LEU A 175 7.15 8.77 8.48
CA LEU A 175 7.16 9.95 7.62
C LEU A 175 7.47 11.24 8.39
N ILE A 176 6.83 11.43 9.55
CA ILE A 176 7.10 12.61 10.40
C ILE A 176 8.58 12.66 10.81
N LEU A 177 9.16 11.53 11.23
CA LEU A 177 10.58 11.48 11.60
C LEU A 177 11.50 11.68 10.39
N LEU A 178 11.15 11.24 9.21
CA LEU A 178 11.91 11.46 7.98
C LEU A 178 11.92 12.93 7.55
N LEU A 179 10.75 13.60 7.62
CA LEU A 179 10.62 15.00 7.23
C LEU A 179 11.21 15.98 8.25
N GLU A 180 11.18 15.65 9.54
CA GLU A 180 11.63 16.53 10.63
C GLU A 180 12.79 15.90 11.43
N GLU A 181 13.70 15.17 10.79
CA GLU A 181 14.76 14.38 11.44
C GLU A 181 15.57 15.13 12.47
N LYS A 182 15.98 16.37 12.16
CA LYS A 182 16.75 17.22 13.10
C LYS A 182 15.96 17.55 14.36
N LYS A 183 14.67 17.75 14.25
CA LYS A 183 13.77 18.12 15.36
C LYS A 183 13.56 16.94 16.32
N TYR A 184 13.51 15.73 15.78
CA TYR A 184 13.21 14.50 16.53
C TYR A 184 14.42 13.58 16.70
N SER A 185 15.62 14.13 16.66
CA SER A 185 16.90 13.40 16.85
C SER A 185 17.04 12.71 18.21
N SER A 186 16.18 13.04 19.19
CA SER A 186 16.15 12.41 20.52
C SER A 186 15.33 11.11 20.57
N VAL A 187 14.61 10.75 19.51
CA VAL A 187 13.89 9.46 19.44
C VAL A 187 14.91 8.33 19.43
N PRO A 188 14.74 7.28 20.26
CA PRO A 188 15.65 6.13 20.27
C PRO A 188 15.79 5.52 18.86
N LEU A 189 17.02 5.18 18.48
CA LEU A 189 17.36 4.78 17.10
C LEU A 189 16.54 3.56 16.64
N ASN A 190 16.41 2.54 17.49
CA ASN A 190 15.63 1.35 17.18
C ASN A 190 14.16 1.65 16.87
N ILE A 191 13.55 2.57 17.63
CA ILE A 191 12.16 2.99 17.43
C ILE A 191 12.03 3.83 16.15
N ALA A 192 12.98 4.73 15.92
CA ALA A 192 13.02 5.54 14.70
C ALA A 192 13.19 4.67 13.45
N GLU A 193 14.07 3.67 13.48
CA GLU A 193 14.29 2.73 12.38
C GLU A 193 13.04 1.90 12.09
N GLU A 194 12.34 1.42 13.12
CA GLU A 194 11.12 0.62 12.96
C GLU A 194 10.03 1.41 12.22
N VAL A 195 9.71 2.63 12.67
CA VAL A 195 8.67 3.44 12.01
C VAL A 195 9.12 3.97 10.65
N LYS A 196 10.39 4.36 10.47
CA LYS A 196 10.94 4.75 9.16
C LYS A 196 10.88 3.59 8.17
N SER A 197 11.18 2.36 8.63
CA SER A 197 11.06 1.15 7.80
C SER A 197 9.61 0.88 7.41
N ALA A 198 8.65 1.06 8.31
CA ALA A 198 7.23 0.91 8.00
C ALA A 198 6.79 1.83 6.85
N HIS A 199 7.32 3.08 6.79
CA HIS A 199 7.03 4.00 5.70
C HIS A 199 7.78 3.70 4.39
N LEU A 200 9.09 3.40 4.50
CA LEU A 200 9.97 3.28 3.33
C LEU A 200 9.94 1.89 2.67
N SER A 201 9.45 0.90 3.37
CA SER A 201 9.47 -0.51 2.92
C SER A 201 8.18 -1.23 3.30
N PRO A 202 7.01 -0.76 2.81
CA PRO A 202 5.74 -1.42 3.10
C PRO A 202 5.74 -2.86 2.57
N VAL A 203 5.00 -3.74 3.25
CA VAL A 203 4.91 -5.16 2.90
C VAL A 203 3.50 -5.50 2.44
N PRO A 204 3.27 -5.66 1.13
CA PRO A 204 1.97 -6.02 0.59
C PRO A 204 1.46 -7.36 1.13
N ARG A 205 0.21 -7.42 1.53
CA ARG A 205 -0.43 -8.58 2.18
C ARG A 205 -1.01 -9.59 1.18
N ILE A 206 -0.22 -9.97 0.16
CA ILE A 206 -0.64 -10.92 -0.90
C ILE A 206 -1.05 -12.27 -0.30
N LYS A 207 -0.24 -12.83 0.57
CA LYS A 207 -0.50 -14.16 1.14
C LYS A 207 -1.77 -14.15 1.99
N GLU A 208 -1.94 -13.10 2.78
CA GLU A 208 -3.13 -12.87 3.60
C GLU A 208 -4.37 -12.71 2.72
N GLY A 209 -4.32 -11.82 1.72
CA GLY A 209 -5.41 -11.58 0.78
C GLY A 209 -5.81 -12.87 0.04
N ARG A 210 -4.84 -13.66 -0.41
CA ARG A 210 -5.10 -14.95 -1.07
C ARG A 210 -5.74 -15.97 -0.14
N ILE A 211 -5.31 -16.11 1.10
CA ILE A 211 -5.94 -17.02 2.07
C ILE A 211 -7.37 -16.57 2.35
N ILE A 212 -7.58 -15.27 2.62
CA ILE A 212 -8.91 -14.71 2.87
C ILE A 212 -9.86 -15.00 1.71
N ALA A 213 -9.40 -14.81 0.46
CA ALA A 213 -10.18 -15.06 -0.74
C ALA A 213 -10.49 -16.56 -0.95
N ARG A 214 -9.45 -17.41 -0.91
CA ARG A 214 -9.60 -18.87 -1.15
C ARG A 214 -10.52 -19.55 -0.16
N GLU A 215 -10.45 -19.18 1.10
CA GLU A 215 -11.31 -19.69 2.17
C GLU A 215 -12.64 -18.93 2.27
N ARG A 216 -12.89 -17.95 1.35
CA ARG A 216 -14.12 -17.15 1.27
C ARG A 216 -14.47 -16.52 2.62
N LEU A 217 -13.48 -15.99 3.32
CA LEU A 217 -13.63 -15.50 4.68
C LEU A 217 -14.20 -14.09 4.72
N ALA A 218 -13.75 -13.20 3.83
CA ALA A 218 -14.22 -11.81 3.80
C ALA A 218 -15.47 -11.63 2.92
N ASN A 219 -16.31 -10.68 3.34
CA ASN A 219 -17.39 -10.15 2.52
C ASN A 219 -16.92 -8.95 1.68
N SER A 220 -16.10 -8.05 2.23
CA SER A 220 -15.45 -6.96 1.50
C SER A 220 -14.00 -6.77 1.94
N MET A 221 -13.17 -6.15 1.10
CA MET A 221 -11.77 -5.91 1.41
C MET A 221 -11.23 -4.71 0.62
N ILE A 222 -10.29 -3.99 1.23
CA ILE A 222 -9.48 -2.90 0.68
C ILE A 222 -8.13 -2.92 1.40
N ASP A 223 -7.09 -2.36 0.83
CA ASP A 223 -5.86 -2.04 1.57
C ASP A 223 -5.94 -0.66 2.22
N ILE A 224 -5.08 -0.40 3.20
CA ILE A 224 -5.01 0.89 3.91
C ILE A 224 -3.90 1.74 3.30
N SER A 225 -4.26 2.55 2.32
CA SER A 225 -3.38 3.46 1.59
C SER A 225 -3.55 4.93 1.99
N ASP A 226 -4.80 5.40 2.16
CA ASP A 226 -5.13 6.78 2.54
C ASP A 226 -5.39 6.95 4.05
N GLY A 227 -5.32 5.86 4.80
CA GLY A 227 -5.58 5.77 6.23
C GLY A 227 -6.93 5.14 6.56
N LEU A 228 -6.98 4.45 7.71
CA LEU A 228 -8.10 3.62 8.12
C LEU A 228 -9.48 4.30 7.97
N ALA A 229 -9.59 5.58 8.35
CA ALA A 229 -10.86 6.31 8.27
C ALA A 229 -11.31 6.55 6.83
N SER A 230 -10.38 6.86 5.93
CA SER A 230 -10.65 7.10 4.51
C SER A 230 -11.03 5.80 3.80
N ASP A 231 -10.23 4.74 4.01
CA ASP A 231 -10.43 3.47 3.32
C ASP A 231 -11.68 2.73 3.81
N LEU A 232 -12.02 2.84 5.12
CA LEU A 232 -13.30 2.36 5.62
C LEU A 232 -14.47 3.13 4.98
N THR A 233 -14.33 4.44 4.75
CA THR A 233 -15.36 5.23 4.06
C THR A 233 -15.60 4.73 2.64
N GLN A 234 -14.55 4.25 1.94
CA GLN A 234 -14.70 3.65 0.61
C GLN A 234 -15.51 2.34 0.66
N ILE A 235 -15.23 1.46 1.63
CA ILE A 235 -16.05 0.24 1.83
C ILE A 235 -17.50 0.62 2.12
N CYS A 236 -17.72 1.54 3.05
CA CYS A 236 -19.08 1.95 3.45
C CYS A 236 -19.85 2.55 2.28
N GLY A 237 -19.24 3.46 1.52
CA GLY A 237 -19.85 4.08 0.35
C GLY A 237 -20.15 3.08 -0.77
N ALA A 238 -19.19 2.20 -1.08
CA ALA A 238 -19.38 1.18 -2.12
C ALA A 238 -20.42 0.11 -1.75
N SER A 239 -20.64 -0.14 -0.45
CA SER A 239 -21.57 -1.15 0.05
C SER A 239 -22.92 -0.59 0.50
N ALA A 240 -23.10 0.75 0.52
CA ALA A 240 -24.27 1.44 1.06
C ALA A 240 -24.54 1.03 2.53
N VAL A 241 -23.54 1.14 3.42
CA VAL A 241 -23.60 0.76 4.81
C VAL A 241 -22.96 1.83 5.72
N GLY A 242 -23.27 1.79 7.01
CA GLY A 242 -22.57 2.52 8.06
C GLY A 242 -21.51 1.66 8.74
N ALA A 243 -20.79 2.25 9.69
CA ALA A 243 -19.77 1.53 10.46
C ALA A 243 -19.64 2.11 11.87
N LYS A 244 -19.25 1.26 12.82
CA LYS A 244 -18.83 1.69 14.16
C LYS A 244 -17.45 1.11 14.47
N VAL A 245 -16.47 1.98 14.68
CA VAL A 245 -15.08 1.63 15.02
C VAL A 245 -14.85 1.88 16.51
N TYR A 246 -14.13 0.99 17.16
CA TYR A 246 -13.74 1.09 18.57
C TYR A 246 -12.27 1.49 18.68
N ALA A 247 -11.98 2.71 19.11
CA ALA A 247 -10.62 3.23 19.26
C ALA A 247 -9.71 2.33 20.10
N SER A 248 -10.29 1.71 21.15
CA SER A 248 -9.56 0.79 22.05
C SER A 248 -9.13 -0.51 21.40
N LYS A 249 -9.71 -0.87 20.24
CA LYS A 249 -9.43 -2.12 19.51
C LYS A 249 -8.50 -1.94 18.30
N ILE A 250 -8.20 -0.71 17.91
CA ILE A 250 -7.29 -0.45 16.79
C ILE A 250 -5.87 -0.91 17.15
N PRO A 251 -5.26 -1.81 16.38
CA PRO A 251 -3.89 -2.26 16.63
C PRO A 251 -2.90 -1.19 16.17
N ILE A 252 -2.39 -0.39 17.09
CA ILE A 252 -1.40 0.66 16.80
C ILE A 252 -0.01 0.11 17.08
N LEU A 253 0.92 0.26 16.12
CA LEU A 253 2.31 -0.16 16.25
C LEU A 253 2.95 0.44 17.52
N SER A 254 3.65 -0.38 18.31
CA SER A 254 4.21 0.06 19.59
C SER A 254 5.18 1.23 19.41
N ALA A 255 6.05 1.15 18.41
CA ALA A 255 6.96 2.23 18.07
C ALA A 255 6.21 3.51 17.67
N ALA A 256 5.07 3.41 16.95
CA ALA A 256 4.25 4.57 16.61
C ALA A 256 3.60 5.22 17.85
N LYS A 257 3.23 4.43 18.88
CA LYS A 257 2.76 4.98 20.16
C LYS A 257 3.84 5.76 20.88
N GLU A 258 5.05 5.22 20.92
CA GLU A 258 6.19 5.89 21.57
C GLU A 258 6.58 7.18 20.83
N VAL A 259 6.69 7.11 19.50
CA VAL A 259 6.93 8.29 18.66
C VAL A 259 5.83 9.34 18.89
N GLY A 260 4.55 8.94 18.82
CA GLY A 260 3.41 9.84 19.05
C GLY A 260 3.51 10.60 20.37
N GLY A 261 3.89 9.91 21.47
CA GLY A 261 4.12 10.53 22.77
C GLY A 261 5.26 11.57 22.74
N LEU A 262 6.39 11.23 22.09
CA LEU A 262 7.56 12.11 21.99
C LEU A 262 7.31 13.35 21.13
N ILE A 263 6.60 13.19 20.01
CA ILE A 263 6.27 14.28 19.09
C ILE A 263 4.99 15.04 19.44
N LYS A 264 4.33 14.65 20.55
CA LYS A 264 3.05 15.22 21.03
C LYS A 264 1.92 15.12 19.98
N ARG A 265 1.84 13.99 19.29
CA ARG A 265 0.73 13.64 18.39
C ARG A 265 0.00 12.43 18.91
N SER A 266 -1.31 12.39 18.70
CA SER A 266 -2.14 11.26 19.09
C SER A 266 -1.74 10.00 18.30
N PRO A 267 -1.31 8.90 18.91
CA PRO A 267 -1.08 7.65 18.22
C PRO A 267 -2.33 7.11 17.49
N LEU A 268 -3.51 7.40 18.04
CA LEU A 268 -4.77 7.05 17.41
C LEU A 268 -4.97 7.83 16.11
N ASP A 269 -4.59 9.12 16.07
CA ASP A 269 -4.69 9.91 14.85
C ASP A 269 -3.70 9.43 13.78
N LEU A 270 -2.50 8.99 14.18
CA LEU A 270 -1.54 8.37 13.26
C LEU A 270 -2.13 7.11 12.60
N ALA A 271 -2.87 6.29 13.34
CA ALA A 271 -3.47 5.07 12.83
C ALA A 271 -4.77 5.31 12.04
N LEU A 272 -5.56 6.34 12.41
CA LEU A 272 -6.83 6.64 11.75
C LEU A 272 -6.67 7.39 10.43
N TYR A 273 -5.73 8.34 10.40
CA TYR A 273 -5.61 9.33 9.34
C TYR A 273 -4.26 9.29 8.62
N GLY A 274 -3.30 8.54 9.15
CA GLY A 274 -2.05 8.27 8.48
C GLY A 274 -2.24 7.23 7.38
N GLY A 275 -1.72 7.51 6.20
CA GLY A 275 -1.76 6.59 5.08
C GLY A 275 -0.52 5.69 5.00
N GLU A 276 -0.51 4.87 3.95
CA GLU A 276 0.62 4.04 3.52
C GLU A 276 1.03 2.93 4.53
N ASP A 277 0.09 2.44 5.35
CA ASP A 277 0.34 1.26 6.19
C ASP A 277 0.26 -0.05 5.36
N TYR A 278 -0.48 -0.06 4.24
CA TYR A 278 -0.65 -1.18 3.30
C TYR A 278 -1.04 -2.51 3.98
N GLU A 279 -1.77 -2.40 5.08
CA GLU A 279 -2.46 -3.52 5.71
C GLU A 279 -3.82 -3.73 5.04
N LEU A 280 -4.42 -4.92 5.21
CA LEU A 280 -5.76 -5.19 4.70
C LEU A 280 -6.83 -4.80 5.73
N LEU A 281 -7.79 -4.00 5.28
CA LEU A 281 -9.05 -3.71 5.96
C LEU A 281 -10.15 -4.53 5.29
N PHE A 282 -10.86 -5.36 6.05
CA PHE A 282 -11.87 -6.24 5.49
C PHE A 282 -13.04 -6.49 6.44
N THR A 283 -14.16 -6.91 5.89
CA THR A 283 -15.36 -7.24 6.65
C THR A 283 -15.66 -8.71 6.61
N VAL A 284 -16.11 -9.26 7.74
CA VAL A 284 -16.28 -10.69 7.94
C VAL A 284 -17.58 -10.96 8.69
N SER A 285 -18.34 -11.96 8.26
CA SER A 285 -19.44 -12.47 9.08
C SER A 285 -18.93 -12.87 10.47
N PRO A 286 -19.63 -12.53 11.58
CA PRO A 286 -19.22 -12.88 12.96
C PRO A 286 -18.89 -14.36 13.14
N LYS A 287 -19.56 -15.24 12.40
CA LYS A 287 -19.34 -16.70 12.46
C LYS A 287 -17.97 -17.15 11.95
N LYS A 288 -17.32 -16.33 11.11
CA LYS A 288 -16.02 -16.65 10.48
C LYS A 288 -14.83 -15.90 11.11
N ALA A 289 -15.08 -14.96 12.01
CA ALA A 289 -14.04 -14.08 12.54
C ALA A 289 -12.92 -14.85 13.27
N ASP A 290 -13.27 -15.80 14.13
CA ASP A 290 -12.29 -16.63 14.83
C ASP A 290 -11.47 -17.51 13.89
N ASP A 291 -12.07 -17.99 12.80
CA ASP A 291 -11.40 -18.82 11.79
C ASP A 291 -10.34 -18.00 11.05
N VAL A 292 -10.67 -16.75 10.67
CA VAL A 292 -9.71 -15.81 10.05
C VAL A 292 -8.51 -15.60 10.98
N ILE A 293 -8.76 -15.24 12.25
CA ILE A 293 -7.69 -14.95 13.22
C ILE A 293 -6.78 -16.17 13.39
N LYS A 294 -7.36 -17.35 13.59
CA LYS A 294 -6.61 -18.59 13.80
C LYS A 294 -5.80 -18.98 12.55
N LEU A 295 -6.44 -18.88 11.37
CA LEU A 295 -5.83 -19.32 10.12
C LEU A 295 -4.64 -18.44 9.74
N LEU A 296 -4.80 -17.11 9.70
CA LEU A 296 -3.72 -16.19 9.34
C LEU A 296 -2.57 -16.23 10.35
N LYS A 297 -2.88 -16.36 11.64
CA LYS A 297 -1.84 -16.55 12.67
C LYS A 297 -1.07 -17.84 12.49
N LYS A 298 -1.76 -18.96 12.20
CA LYS A 298 -1.16 -20.28 12.04
C LYS A 298 -0.30 -20.36 10.78
N GLU A 299 -0.83 -19.90 9.64
CA GLU A 299 -0.16 -20.08 8.32
C GLU A 299 0.94 -19.03 8.07
N LEU A 300 0.76 -17.80 8.55
CA LEU A 300 1.62 -16.67 8.23
C LEU A 300 2.22 -15.95 9.44
N GLY A 301 1.75 -16.25 10.65
CA GLY A 301 2.12 -15.49 11.86
C GLY A 301 1.45 -14.10 11.90
N THR A 302 0.62 -13.75 10.93
CA THR A 302 0.02 -12.43 10.81
C THR A 302 -1.05 -12.23 11.88
N ARG A 303 -0.92 -11.12 12.62
CA ARG A 303 -1.94 -10.67 13.58
C ARG A 303 -3.14 -10.11 12.82
N VAL A 304 -4.33 -10.44 13.29
CA VAL A 304 -5.60 -9.85 12.81
C VAL A 304 -6.39 -9.36 14.01
N SER A 305 -6.94 -8.16 13.89
CA SER A 305 -7.69 -7.52 14.97
C SER A 305 -9.10 -7.16 14.52
N VAL A 306 -10.11 -7.47 15.36
CA VAL A 306 -11.47 -6.95 15.18
C VAL A 306 -11.50 -5.54 15.76
N ILE A 307 -11.79 -4.55 14.94
CA ILE A 307 -11.75 -3.13 15.31
C ILE A 307 -13.12 -2.46 15.34
N GLY A 308 -14.16 -3.12 14.84
CA GLY A 308 -15.49 -2.52 14.73
C GLY A 308 -16.52 -3.46 14.14
N GLU A 309 -17.63 -2.89 13.76
CA GLU A 309 -18.75 -3.58 13.11
C GLU A 309 -19.42 -2.71 12.05
N ILE A 310 -19.93 -3.34 11.00
CA ILE A 310 -20.74 -2.69 9.95
C ILE A 310 -22.16 -2.48 10.46
N LYS A 311 -22.70 -1.28 10.21
CA LYS A 311 -24.02 -0.80 10.62
C LYS A 311 -24.90 -0.53 9.42
N GLU A 312 -26.17 -0.22 9.66
CA GLU A 312 -27.06 0.31 8.63
C GLU A 312 -26.56 1.69 8.13
N GLU A 313 -26.78 1.99 6.86
CA GLU A 313 -26.29 3.21 6.22
C GLU A 313 -26.67 4.50 6.98
N GLN A 314 -27.91 4.56 7.48
CA GLN A 314 -28.42 5.72 8.20
C GLN A 314 -27.72 6.02 9.53
N GLU A 315 -26.98 5.07 10.09
CA GLU A 315 -26.18 5.29 11.30
C GLU A 315 -24.89 6.06 11.00
N GLY A 316 -24.47 6.13 9.72
CA GLY A 316 -23.21 6.76 9.29
C GLY A 316 -21.98 6.02 9.81
N ILE A 317 -20.83 6.66 9.71
CA ILE A 317 -19.55 6.09 10.19
C ILE A 317 -19.19 6.74 11.51
N LYS A 318 -19.06 5.94 12.58
CA LYS A 318 -18.87 6.39 13.96
C LYS A 318 -17.57 5.85 14.56
N LEU A 319 -16.96 6.64 15.42
CA LEU A 319 -15.86 6.24 16.30
C LEU A 319 -16.32 6.29 17.76
N GLU A 320 -16.16 5.19 18.46
CA GLU A 320 -16.23 5.14 19.92
C GLU A 320 -14.82 5.35 20.49
N ASP A 321 -14.62 6.44 21.21
CA ASP A 321 -13.32 6.78 21.80
C ASP A 321 -12.99 5.89 23.02
N LEU A 322 -11.82 6.13 23.63
CA LEU A 322 -11.35 5.37 24.79
C LEU A 322 -12.22 5.56 26.04
N GLN A 323 -13.07 6.58 26.08
CA GLN A 323 -13.99 6.91 27.15
C GLN A 323 -15.42 6.41 26.87
N GLY A 324 -15.65 5.76 25.72
CA GLY A 324 -16.96 5.27 25.28
C GLY A 324 -17.86 6.32 24.63
N LYS A 325 -17.35 7.54 24.39
CA LYS A 325 -18.08 8.58 23.67
C LYS A 325 -18.08 8.29 22.18
N VAL A 326 -19.26 8.32 21.58
CA VAL A 326 -19.44 8.09 20.14
C VAL A 326 -19.51 9.44 19.40
N SER A 327 -18.76 9.56 18.31
CA SER A 327 -18.73 10.72 17.42
C SER A 327 -18.63 10.28 15.96
N ASP A 328 -18.92 11.20 15.03
CA ASP A 328 -18.72 10.92 13.61
C ASP A 328 -17.23 10.74 13.30
N LEU A 329 -16.91 9.67 12.58
CA LEU A 329 -15.58 9.44 12.04
C LEU A 329 -15.52 10.06 10.63
N GLN A 330 -14.81 11.18 10.52
CA GLN A 330 -14.64 11.88 9.25
C GLN A 330 -13.40 11.37 8.51
N PRO A 331 -13.46 11.18 7.17
CA PRO A 331 -12.29 10.88 6.38
C PRO A 331 -11.38 12.10 6.31
N LYS A 332 -10.35 12.14 7.14
CA LYS A 332 -9.31 13.18 7.17
C LYS A 332 -7.99 12.69 6.56
N GLY A 333 -8.01 11.54 5.92
CA GLY A 333 -6.84 10.99 5.23
C GLY A 333 -6.40 11.85 4.05
N TYR A 334 -5.38 11.40 3.35
CA TYR A 334 -4.77 12.14 2.27
C TYR A 334 -5.75 12.45 1.13
N ASN A 335 -5.59 13.64 0.55
CA ASN A 335 -6.33 14.03 -0.65
C ASN A 335 -5.49 15.01 -1.47
N HIS A 336 -5.09 14.61 -2.67
CA HIS A 336 -4.24 15.37 -3.58
C HIS A 336 -4.72 16.80 -3.89
N PHE A 337 -6.01 17.08 -3.77
CA PHE A 337 -6.61 18.34 -4.18
C PHE A 337 -7.19 19.18 -3.03
N ARG A 338 -7.11 18.66 -1.80
CA ARG A 338 -7.45 19.47 -0.60
C ARG A 338 -6.21 20.21 -0.13
N LYS A 339 -6.36 21.48 0.24
CA LYS A 339 -5.31 22.20 0.97
C LYS A 339 -5.15 21.55 2.33
N THR A 340 -3.93 21.11 2.67
CA THR A 340 -3.58 20.68 4.02
C THR A 340 -3.84 21.82 4.99
N VAL A 341 -4.70 21.61 5.97
CA VAL A 341 -4.86 22.56 7.09
C VAL A 341 -3.62 22.37 7.97
N THR A 342 -3.01 23.48 8.38
CA THR A 342 -1.84 23.46 9.28
C THR A 342 -2.15 22.64 10.54
N GLY A 343 -1.56 21.47 10.67
CA GLY A 343 -1.79 20.53 11.78
C GLY A 343 -2.11 19.09 11.37
N ASP A 344 -2.43 18.86 10.10
CA ASP A 344 -2.64 17.52 9.57
C ASP A 344 -1.33 16.70 9.58
N VAL A 345 -1.47 15.38 9.66
CA VAL A 345 -0.33 14.47 9.45
C VAL A 345 0.23 14.80 8.07
N PRO A 346 1.54 15.14 7.94
CA PRO A 346 2.11 15.31 6.61
C PRO A 346 1.90 14.00 5.86
N CYS A 347 1.30 14.10 4.71
CA CYS A 347 1.18 12.95 3.83
C CYS A 347 2.33 13.03 2.84
N SER A 348 2.85 11.89 2.52
CA SER A 348 4.05 11.61 1.70
C SER A 348 4.32 12.57 0.57
#